data_e6dafe1d44ea616d92ecc68e1a4b8443
#
_entry.id   e6dafe1d44ea616d92ecc68e1a4b8443
#
_cell.length_a   1.000
_cell.length_b   1.000
_cell.length_c   1.000
_cell.angle_alpha   90.00
_cell.angle_beta   90.00
_cell.angle_gamma   90.00
#
_symmetry.space_group_name_H-M   'P 1'
#
loop_
_entity.id
_entity.type
_entity.pdbx_description
1 polymer ?
#
loop_
_entity_poly.entity_id
_entity_poly.type
_entity_poly.pdbx_seq_one_letter_code
_entity_poly.pdbx_strand_id
1 'polypeptide(L)'
;MRKQILSVALAASASLGLVTTAVTTASASPSPRAHAARLCATPSSPEVAACRSLKLVDDSGRAVNPAGQPVSPHAISGKTPSDIQDAYKVARLSSGGRTVAIVDAYGYPNAERDLGVYRSQWGLPACTTANGCLRIVNQSGGTALPRFDVGWAGEQALDLDAVSATCPDCKILLVQASSASIANLGAGVNTAASQPGVVAISNSYGGGDLSDSTYGSYYNHPGFAVTASTGDNGYQGGSFPASSHYVTAVGGTSLVRDSNSRGWSESVWNGAGSGCTTLNAAPTGQTAAMTSCSGRAMADVSAVADPNTGLATYAPTTKTSSSWAQYGGTSLSAPIVAAVYALSGNTAGYANTLPYAASGGLFDVTSGSNGTCASWCTAKSGWDGPTGLGTPNGTSAF
;
A
#
# COMPACT_ATOMS: atom_id res chain seq x y z
N MET A 1 -79.46 -14.93 -81.32
CA MET A 1 -79.60 -14.77 -79.91
C MET A 1 -78.25 -15.25 -79.23
N ARG A 2 -77.33 -14.34 -78.94
CA ARG A 2 -76.10 -14.65 -78.20
C ARG A 2 -75.93 -13.49 -77.20
N LYS A 3 -76.03 -13.81 -75.94
CA LYS A 3 -75.77 -12.92 -74.79
C LYS A 3 -74.27 -12.77 -74.63
N GLN A 4 -73.75 -11.57 -74.71
CA GLN A 4 -72.40 -11.25 -74.27
C GLN A 4 -72.40 -10.95 -72.79
N ILE A 5 -71.49 -11.57 -72.05
CA ILE A 5 -71.26 -11.32 -70.65
C ILE A 5 -70.05 -10.44 -70.57
N LEU A 6 -70.20 -9.25 -69.98
CA LEU A 6 -69.15 -8.30 -69.70
C LEU A 6 -68.45 -8.65 -68.37
N SER A 7 -67.18 -8.98 -68.40
CA SER A 7 -66.38 -9.21 -67.19
C SER A 7 -65.69 -7.92 -66.80
N VAL A 8 -65.98 -7.45 -65.59
CA VAL A 8 -65.29 -6.28 -65.00
C VAL A 8 -64.14 -6.84 -64.17
N ALA A 9 -62.89 -6.50 -64.50
CA ALA A 9 -61.71 -6.81 -63.74
C ALA A 9 -61.49 -5.69 -62.70
N LEU A 10 -61.52 -6.07 -61.44
CA LEU A 10 -61.13 -5.18 -60.34
C LEU A 10 -59.61 -5.34 -60.10
N ALA A 11 -58.86 -4.26 -60.31
CA ALA A 11 -57.41 -4.21 -59.96
C ALA A 11 -57.27 -3.76 -58.52
N ALA A 12 -56.76 -4.64 -57.65
CA ALA A 12 -56.42 -4.32 -56.31
C ALA A 12 -54.93 -3.91 -56.25
N SER A 13 -54.64 -2.65 -55.95
CA SER A 13 -53.32 -2.09 -55.71
C SER A 13 -52.91 -2.38 -54.25
N ALA A 14 -52.00 -3.33 -54.06
CA ALA A 14 -51.35 -3.57 -52.75
C ALA A 14 -50.17 -2.59 -52.57
N SER A 15 -50.33 -1.59 -51.72
CA SER A 15 -49.24 -0.72 -51.28
C SER A 15 -48.45 -1.42 -50.19
N LEU A 16 -47.23 -1.88 -50.51
CA LEU A 16 -46.24 -2.38 -49.53
C LEU A 16 -45.66 -1.17 -48.79
N GLY A 17 -46.08 -0.97 -47.54
CA GLY A 17 -45.45 -0.01 -46.63
C GLY A 17 -44.13 -0.58 -46.12
N LEU A 18 -42.98 0.02 -46.52
CA LEU A 18 -41.68 -0.25 -45.94
C LEU A 18 -41.66 0.33 -44.53
N VAL A 19 -41.75 -0.52 -43.51
CA VAL A 19 -41.46 -0.15 -42.12
C VAL A 19 -39.95 -0.17 -41.92
N THR A 20 -39.28 0.97 -42.01
CA THR A 20 -37.90 1.14 -41.61
C THR A 20 -37.81 1.20 -40.08
N THR A 21 -37.45 0.10 -39.42
CA THR A 21 -37.07 0.11 -38.03
C THR A 21 -35.72 0.80 -37.91
N ALA A 22 -35.69 2.02 -37.36
CA ALA A 22 -34.46 2.70 -36.99
C ALA A 22 -33.84 1.92 -35.79
N VAL A 23 -32.78 1.16 -36.04
CA VAL A 23 -31.93 0.59 -34.98
C VAL A 23 -31.15 1.74 -34.38
N THR A 24 -31.65 2.28 -33.26
CA THR A 24 -30.85 3.18 -32.41
C THR A 24 -29.72 2.36 -31.79
N THR A 25 -28.53 2.47 -32.37
CA THR A 25 -27.31 2.02 -31.69
C THR A 25 -27.14 2.90 -30.46
N ALA A 26 -27.51 2.37 -29.28
CA ALA A 26 -27.11 2.97 -28.03
C ALA A 26 -25.57 2.97 -28.00
N SER A 27 -24.97 4.15 -28.14
CA SER A 27 -23.54 4.32 -27.88
C SER A 27 -23.31 3.92 -26.42
N ALA A 28 -22.62 2.80 -26.19
CA ALA A 28 -22.18 2.43 -24.87
C ALA A 28 -21.35 3.60 -24.33
N SER A 29 -21.78 4.20 -23.24
CA SER A 29 -20.94 5.17 -22.52
C SER A 29 -19.62 4.48 -22.22
N PRO A 30 -18.46 5.14 -22.45
CA PRO A 30 -17.18 4.54 -22.09
C PRO A 30 -17.22 4.15 -20.61
N SER A 31 -16.80 2.93 -20.30
CA SER A 31 -16.70 2.47 -18.92
C SER A 31 -15.83 3.45 -18.12
N PRO A 32 -16.20 3.81 -16.89
CA PRO A 32 -15.41 4.70 -16.06
C PRO A 32 -13.98 4.18 -15.96
N ARG A 33 -13.00 5.05 -16.21
CA ARG A 33 -11.60 4.65 -16.18
C ARG A 33 -11.14 4.60 -14.71
N ALA A 34 -10.65 3.45 -14.26
CA ALA A 34 -10.03 3.34 -12.96
C ALA A 34 -8.69 4.10 -12.93
N HIS A 35 -8.47 4.89 -11.90
CA HIS A 35 -7.18 5.54 -11.65
C HIS A 35 -6.89 5.64 -10.14
N ALA A 36 -5.62 5.82 -9.80
CA ALA A 36 -5.19 5.96 -8.42
C ALA A 36 -5.33 7.41 -7.94
N ALA A 37 -6.07 7.64 -6.87
CA ALA A 37 -6.22 8.95 -6.22
C ALA A 37 -5.44 8.98 -4.90
N ARG A 38 -4.65 10.05 -4.67
CA ARG A 38 -3.95 10.28 -3.41
C ARG A 38 -4.92 10.61 -2.29
N LEU A 39 -4.66 10.09 -1.10
CA LEU A 39 -5.45 10.44 0.09
C LEU A 39 -4.96 11.70 0.76
N CYS A 40 -3.65 11.92 0.80
CA CYS A 40 -3.06 13.10 1.44
C CYS A 40 -2.63 14.15 0.42
N ALA A 41 -2.76 15.42 0.80
CA ALA A 41 -2.27 16.55 0.02
C ALA A 41 -0.74 16.51 -0.11
N THR A 42 -0.23 17.09 -1.19
CA THR A 42 1.20 17.29 -1.38
C THR A 42 1.78 18.14 -0.22
N PRO A 43 2.95 17.78 0.34
CA PRO A 43 3.57 18.55 1.42
C PRO A 43 3.83 20.00 1.03
N SER A 44 3.67 20.90 1.98
CA SER A 44 3.92 22.34 1.80
C SER A 44 5.38 22.74 1.98
N SER A 45 6.17 21.90 2.66
CA SER A 45 7.61 22.07 2.85
C SER A 45 8.30 20.71 2.99
N PRO A 46 9.64 20.64 2.88
CA PRO A 46 10.39 19.39 3.02
C PRO A 46 10.19 18.70 4.38
N GLU A 47 9.97 19.47 5.45
CA GLU A 47 9.79 18.98 6.83
C GLU A 47 8.34 18.54 7.15
N VAL A 48 7.43 18.65 6.19
CA VAL A 48 6.06 18.16 6.30
C VAL A 48 5.91 16.93 5.43
N ALA A 49 5.45 15.83 6.02
CA ALA A 49 5.21 14.60 5.28
C ALA A 49 3.81 14.56 4.66
N ALA A 50 3.67 13.77 3.62
CA ALA A 50 2.37 13.28 3.14
C ALA A 50 2.32 11.77 3.31
N CYS A 51 1.14 11.24 3.55
CA CYS A 51 0.88 9.81 3.49
C CYS A 51 1.07 9.27 2.05
N ARG A 52 1.38 7.99 1.95
CA ARG A 52 1.73 7.32 0.69
C ARG A 52 0.67 6.30 0.27
N SER A 53 -0.59 6.49 0.67
CA SER A 53 -1.69 5.67 0.22
C SER A 53 -2.41 6.26 -0.98
N LEU A 54 -2.79 5.35 -1.87
CA LEU A 54 -3.54 5.60 -3.08
C LEU A 54 -4.81 4.74 -3.07
N LYS A 55 -5.95 5.36 -3.38
CA LYS A 55 -7.23 4.69 -3.52
C LYS A 55 -7.60 4.54 -4.99
N LEU A 56 -8.07 3.37 -5.39
CA LEU A 56 -8.54 3.14 -6.76
C LEU A 56 -9.95 3.70 -6.93
N VAL A 57 -10.12 4.67 -7.84
CA VAL A 57 -11.37 5.41 -8.06
C VAL A 57 -11.66 5.60 -9.55
N ASP A 58 -12.92 5.94 -9.88
CA ASP A 58 -13.31 6.47 -11.18
C ASP A 58 -13.17 8.01 -11.22
N ASP A 59 -13.43 8.61 -12.38
CA ASP A 59 -13.33 10.06 -12.62
C ASP A 59 -14.27 10.90 -11.72
N SER A 60 -15.24 10.27 -11.05
CA SER A 60 -16.11 10.91 -10.04
C SER A 60 -15.59 10.79 -8.61
N GLY A 61 -14.45 10.10 -8.38
CA GLY A 61 -13.89 9.81 -7.08
C GLY A 61 -14.54 8.63 -6.35
N ARG A 62 -15.42 7.88 -7.01
CA ARG A 62 -16.06 6.69 -6.44
C ARG A 62 -15.11 5.50 -6.50
N ALA A 63 -15.09 4.68 -5.43
CA ALA A 63 -14.30 3.47 -5.38
C ALA A 63 -14.70 2.48 -6.48
N VAL A 64 -13.72 1.98 -7.22
CA VAL A 64 -13.90 1.01 -8.30
C VAL A 64 -12.86 -0.12 -8.19
N ASN A 65 -13.12 -1.22 -8.88
CA ASN A 65 -12.12 -2.27 -9.13
C ASN A 65 -11.23 -1.89 -10.34
N PRO A 66 -10.16 -2.65 -10.64
CA PRO A 66 -9.29 -2.37 -11.78
C PRO A 66 -9.99 -2.34 -13.15
N ALA A 67 -11.16 -2.98 -13.28
CA ALA A 67 -11.99 -2.93 -14.49
C ALA A 67 -12.93 -1.71 -14.54
N GLY A 68 -12.84 -0.77 -13.58
CA GLY A 68 -13.68 0.42 -13.49
C GLY A 68 -15.09 0.17 -12.94
N GLN A 69 -15.37 -1.03 -12.40
CA GLN A 69 -16.69 -1.35 -11.85
C GLN A 69 -16.77 -0.87 -10.38
N PRO A 70 -17.92 -0.33 -9.93
CA PRO A 70 -18.09 0.16 -8.57
C PRO A 70 -17.88 -0.94 -7.51
N VAL A 71 -17.13 -0.60 -6.47
CA VAL A 71 -16.97 -1.44 -5.29
C VAL A 71 -18.15 -1.22 -4.34
N SER A 72 -18.65 -2.30 -3.74
CA SER A 72 -19.72 -2.28 -2.74
C SER A 72 -19.43 -3.28 -1.62
N PRO A 73 -20.17 -3.27 -0.50
CA PRO A 73 -20.01 -4.28 0.56
C PRO A 73 -20.19 -5.73 0.10
N HIS A 74 -20.87 -5.94 -1.05
CA HIS A 74 -21.09 -7.26 -1.64
C HIS A 74 -20.19 -7.57 -2.84
N ALA A 75 -19.36 -6.60 -3.26
CA ALA A 75 -18.41 -6.72 -4.38
C ALA A 75 -17.07 -6.08 -3.97
N ILE A 76 -16.46 -6.66 -2.92
CA ILE A 76 -15.16 -6.21 -2.41
C ILE A 76 -14.08 -6.52 -3.44
N SER A 77 -13.22 -5.54 -3.73
CA SER A 77 -12.11 -5.64 -4.67
C SER A 77 -10.78 -5.46 -3.95
N GLY A 78 -9.74 -6.14 -4.43
CA GLY A 78 -8.39 -6.10 -3.89
C GLY A 78 -7.93 -7.45 -3.34
N LYS A 79 -6.65 -7.54 -3.00
CA LYS A 79 -6.07 -8.71 -2.34
C LYS A 79 -6.70 -8.92 -0.98
N THR A 80 -6.79 -10.19 -0.60
CA THR A 80 -7.28 -10.63 0.70
C THR A 80 -6.11 -10.95 1.63
N PRO A 81 -6.33 -11.14 2.96
CA PRO A 81 -5.29 -11.63 3.86
C PRO A 81 -4.66 -12.95 3.40
N SER A 82 -5.46 -13.89 2.88
CA SER A 82 -4.93 -15.14 2.36
C SER A 82 -4.04 -14.96 1.12
N ASP A 83 -4.35 -13.99 0.26
CA ASP A 83 -3.50 -13.66 -0.89
C ASP A 83 -2.13 -13.13 -0.44
N ILE A 84 -2.10 -12.20 0.51
CA ILE A 84 -0.86 -11.62 1.04
C ILE A 84 0.00 -12.71 1.73
N GLN A 85 -0.62 -13.50 2.60
CA GLN A 85 0.08 -14.56 3.32
C GLN A 85 0.63 -15.65 2.39
N ASP A 86 -0.12 -16.03 1.36
CA ASP A 86 0.34 -17.02 0.38
C ASP A 86 1.43 -16.44 -0.53
N ALA A 87 1.28 -15.22 -1.02
CA ALA A 87 2.26 -14.57 -1.90
C ALA A 87 3.63 -14.44 -1.24
N TYR A 88 3.66 -14.07 0.04
CA TYR A 88 4.90 -13.84 0.80
C TYR A 88 5.33 -15.03 1.68
N LYS A 89 4.65 -16.18 1.56
CA LYS A 89 4.98 -17.42 2.27
C LYS A 89 5.02 -17.26 3.79
N VAL A 90 4.10 -16.46 4.34
CA VAL A 90 3.97 -16.22 5.78
C VAL A 90 2.73 -16.88 6.40
N ALA A 91 1.93 -17.57 5.60
CA ALA A 91 0.80 -18.34 6.10
C ALA A 91 1.23 -19.32 7.19
N ARG A 92 0.47 -19.39 8.28
CA ARG A 92 0.73 -20.26 9.44
C ARG A 92 1.96 -19.90 10.30
N LEU A 93 2.68 -18.83 10.00
CA LEU A 93 3.67 -18.29 10.92
C LEU A 93 2.95 -17.60 12.09
N SER A 94 3.61 -17.59 13.25
CA SER A 94 3.10 -16.91 14.45
C SER A 94 4.10 -15.87 14.93
N SER A 95 3.60 -14.70 15.25
CA SER A 95 4.40 -13.67 15.90
C SER A 95 4.64 -13.94 17.38
N GLY A 96 3.92 -14.89 17.98
CA GLY A 96 3.94 -15.07 19.45
C GLY A 96 3.36 -13.87 20.20
N GLY A 97 2.50 -13.08 19.55
CA GLY A 97 1.88 -11.88 20.14
C GLY A 97 2.78 -10.65 20.20
N ARG A 98 3.84 -10.58 19.36
CA ARG A 98 4.66 -9.37 19.20
C ARG A 98 3.83 -8.23 18.63
N THR A 99 4.24 -7.00 18.92
CA THR A 99 3.51 -5.80 18.53
C THR A 99 4.18 -5.13 17.34
N VAL A 100 3.39 -4.82 16.31
CA VAL A 100 3.76 -3.88 15.25
C VAL A 100 3.18 -2.51 15.63
N ALA A 101 4.02 -1.49 15.69
CA ALA A 101 3.59 -0.12 15.83
C ALA A 101 3.40 0.51 14.46
N ILE A 102 2.36 1.31 14.31
CA ILE A 102 2.03 2.15 13.16
C ILE A 102 2.11 3.58 13.62
N VAL A 103 2.88 4.41 12.95
CA VAL A 103 3.03 5.84 13.29
C VAL A 103 2.49 6.68 12.14
N ASP A 104 1.42 7.43 12.40
CA ASP A 104 0.75 8.29 11.44
C ASP A 104 0.37 9.64 12.04
N ALA A 105 0.02 10.60 11.18
CA ALA A 105 -0.45 11.90 11.62
C ALA A 105 -1.96 11.94 11.83
N TYR A 106 -2.40 12.81 12.71
CA TYR A 106 -3.80 13.11 13.01
C TYR A 106 -4.59 11.94 13.58
N GLY A 107 -5.88 12.20 13.87
CA GLY A 107 -6.76 11.27 14.55
C GLY A 107 -7.62 10.43 13.61
N TYR A 108 -7.89 9.19 14.04
CA TYR A 108 -8.84 8.27 13.41
C TYR A 108 -9.81 7.72 14.48
N PRO A 109 -10.91 8.44 14.78
CA PRO A 109 -11.81 8.06 15.88
C PRO A 109 -12.47 6.69 15.72
N ASN A 110 -12.62 6.20 14.48
CA ASN A 110 -13.29 4.94 14.17
C ASN A 110 -12.31 3.77 13.94
N ALA A 111 -11.03 3.92 14.24
CA ALA A 111 -9.99 2.92 13.91
C ALA A 111 -10.34 1.51 14.42
N GLU A 112 -10.74 1.36 15.68
CA GLU A 112 -11.11 0.05 16.24
C GLU A 112 -12.37 -0.53 15.60
N ARG A 113 -13.40 0.29 15.34
CA ARG A 113 -14.63 -0.13 14.68
C ARG A 113 -14.35 -0.67 13.27
N ASP A 114 -13.59 0.10 12.49
CA ASP A 114 -13.34 -0.19 11.08
C ASP A 114 -12.40 -1.40 10.93
N LEU A 115 -11.38 -1.49 11.78
CA LEU A 115 -10.55 -2.69 11.90
C LEU A 115 -11.38 -3.93 12.25
N GLY A 116 -12.37 -3.78 13.13
CA GLY A 116 -13.31 -4.85 13.49
C GLY A 116 -14.11 -5.34 12.30
N VAL A 117 -14.59 -4.43 11.43
CA VAL A 117 -15.28 -4.77 10.18
C VAL A 117 -14.35 -5.53 9.24
N TYR A 118 -13.13 -5.02 9.03
CA TYR A 118 -12.13 -5.67 8.19
C TYR A 118 -11.83 -7.10 8.67
N ARG A 119 -11.47 -7.26 9.93
CA ARG A 119 -11.08 -8.55 10.49
C ARG A 119 -12.22 -9.56 10.51
N SER A 120 -13.44 -9.11 10.81
CA SER A 120 -14.65 -9.93 10.75
C SER A 120 -14.94 -10.43 9.33
N GLN A 121 -14.78 -9.57 8.31
CA GLN A 121 -14.99 -9.93 6.90
C GLN A 121 -14.12 -11.11 6.46
N TRP A 122 -12.90 -11.16 6.95
CA TRP A 122 -11.93 -12.19 6.55
C TRP A 122 -11.78 -13.33 7.56
N GLY A 123 -12.60 -13.37 8.61
CA GLY A 123 -12.54 -14.40 9.65
C GLY A 123 -11.25 -14.35 10.49
N LEU A 124 -10.59 -13.19 10.58
CA LEU A 124 -9.43 -12.99 11.41
C LEU A 124 -9.81 -12.84 12.89
N PRO A 125 -8.94 -13.23 13.84
CA PRO A 125 -9.21 -13.01 15.27
C PRO A 125 -9.50 -11.54 15.58
N ALA A 126 -10.46 -11.28 16.48
CA ALA A 126 -10.76 -9.91 16.89
C ALA A 126 -9.52 -9.22 17.48
N CYS A 127 -9.28 -7.96 17.08
CA CYS A 127 -8.20 -7.13 17.60
C CYS A 127 -8.79 -5.82 18.12
N THR A 128 -8.98 -5.75 19.44
CA THR A 128 -9.66 -4.67 20.12
C THR A 128 -8.83 -4.10 21.25
N THR A 129 -9.18 -2.90 21.69
CA THR A 129 -8.59 -2.30 22.90
C THR A 129 -8.94 -3.10 24.15
N ALA A 130 -10.13 -3.69 24.19
CA ALA A 130 -10.63 -4.50 25.30
C ALA A 130 -9.85 -5.82 25.49
N ASN A 131 -9.40 -6.47 24.39
CA ASN A 131 -8.62 -7.70 24.49
C ASN A 131 -7.10 -7.47 24.48
N GLY A 132 -6.66 -6.21 24.43
CA GLY A 132 -5.25 -5.82 24.47
C GLY A 132 -4.48 -6.12 23.17
N CYS A 133 -5.17 -6.49 22.07
CA CYS A 133 -4.57 -6.64 20.76
C CYS A 133 -4.30 -5.29 20.10
N LEU A 134 -5.24 -4.33 20.21
CA LEU A 134 -5.10 -2.96 19.71
C LEU A 134 -4.83 -1.99 20.86
N ARG A 135 -3.89 -1.07 20.64
CA ARG A 135 -3.69 0.11 21.48
C ARG A 135 -3.63 1.34 20.59
N ILE A 136 -4.26 2.43 21.01
CA ILE A 136 -4.24 3.71 20.29
C ILE A 136 -3.79 4.80 21.26
N VAL A 137 -2.72 5.50 20.89
CA VAL A 137 -2.13 6.57 21.71
C VAL A 137 -1.75 7.76 20.85
N ASN A 138 -1.60 8.94 21.46
CA ASN A 138 -1.00 10.08 20.80
C ASN A 138 0.54 9.97 20.75
N GLN A 139 1.20 10.92 20.09
CA GLN A 139 2.66 10.96 19.96
C GLN A 139 3.45 11.00 21.28
N SER A 140 2.80 11.25 22.39
CA SER A 140 3.40 11.27 23.74
C SER A 140 2.97 10.07 24.60
N GLY A 141 2.30 9.07 24.00
CA GLY A 141 1.83 7.88 24.69
C GLY A 141 0.51 8.04 25.46
N GLY A 142 -0.11 9.22 25.44
CA GLY A 142 -1.37 9.52 26.12
C GLY A 142 -2.62 9.19 25.29
N THR A 143 -3.80 9.32 25.89
CA THR A 143 -5.11 9.00 25.30
C THR A 143 -5.85 10.21 24.70
N ALA A 144 -5.33 11.43 24.84
CA ALA A 144 -5.88 12.62 24.20
C ALA A 144 -5.48 12.64 22.71
N LEU A 145 -6.32 12.03 21.86
CA LEU A 145 -6.02 11.83 20.45
C LEU A 145 -6.14 13.14 19.64
N PRO A 146 -5.37 13.28 18.54
CA PRO A 146 -5.40 14.46 17.68
C PRO A 146 -6.74 14.65 16.95
N ARG A 147 -6.90 15.81 16.30
CA ARG A 147 -8.04 16.07 15.42
C ARG A 147 -8.09 15.08 14.26
N PHE A 148 -9.31 14.77 13.82
CA PHE A 148 -9.55 13.92 12.66
C PHE A 148 -9.06 14.60 11.36
N ASP A 149 -8.44 13.79 10.48
CA ASP A 149 -8.16 14.12 9.09
C ASP A 149 -8.52 12.91 8.23
N VAL A 150 -9.35 13.09 7.22
CA VAL A 150 -9.91 11.96 6.43
C VAL A 150 -8.84 11.25 5.62
N GLY A 151 -7.86 11.98 5.07
CA GLY A 151 -6.77 11.41 4.28
C GLY A 151 -5.86 10.54 5.13
N TRP A 152 -5.40 11.08 6.25
CA TRP A 152 -4.56 10.36 7.20
C TRP A 152 -5.31 9.23 7.94
N ALA A 153 -6.60 9.36 8.17
CA ALA A 153 -7.40 8.26 8.70
C ALA A 153 -7.56 7.11 7.68
N GLY A 154 -7.60 7.43 6.38
CA GLY A 154 -7.53 6.44 5.33
C GLY A 154 -6.19 5.72 5.26
N GLU A 155 -5.08 6.45 5.48
CA GLU A 155 -3.73 5.86 5.64
C GLU A 155 -3.70 4.87 6.80
N GLN A 156 -4.12 5.32 7.98
CA GLN A 156 -4.16 4.50 9.19
C GLN A 156 -5.00 3.22 9.00
N ALA A 157 -6.12 3.32 8.26
CA ALA A 157 -6.94 2.16 7.94
C ALA A 157 -6.19 1.14 7.07
N LEU A 158 -5.48 1.60 6.03
CA LEU A 158 -4.66 0.74 5.18
C LEU A 158 -3.57 0.03 5.97
N ASP A 159 -2.87 0.76 6.84
CA ASP A 159 -1.79 0.21 7.66
C ASP A 159 -2.30 -0.85 8.64
N LEU A 160 -3.40 -0.57 9.35
CA LEU A 160 -4.06 -1.51 10.26
C LEU A 160 -4.50 -2.79 9.55
N ASP A 161 -5.07 -2.66 8.36
CA ASP A 161 -5.55 -3.77 7.55
C ASP A 161 -4.38 -4.56 6.97
N ALA A 162 -3.30 -3.91 6.52
CA ALA A 162 -2.10 -4.55 5.98
C ALA A 162 -1.34 -5.36 7.05
N VAL A 163 -1.16 -4.82 8.26
CA VAL A 163 -0.60 -5.58 9.39
C VAL A 163 -1.48 -6.77 9.72
N SER A 164 -2.82 -6.58 9.79
CA SER A 164 -3.78 -7.65 10.08
C SER A 164 -3.80 -8.73 9.00
N ALA A 165 -3.65 -8.34 7.73
CA ALA A 165 -3.59 -9.28 6.60
C ALA A 165 -2.33 -10.15 6.65
N THR A 166 -1.20 -9.56 7.00
CA THR A 166 0.12 -10.23 6.97
C THR A 166 0.36 -11.05 8.23
N CYS A 167 0.02 -10.50 9.40
CA CYS A 167 0.28 -11.08 10.72
C CYS A 167 -0.98 -11.02 11.59
N PRO A 168 -1.95 -11.97 11.41
CA PRO A 168 -3.24 -11.93 12.12
C PRO A 168 -3.13 -12.03 13.64
N ASP A 169 -2.05 -12.62 14.17
CA ASP A 169 -1.78 -12.76 15.61
C ASP A 169 -0.85 -11.67 16.18
N CYS A 170 -0.38 -10.75 15.35
CA CYS A 170 0.33 -9.57 15.84
C CYS A 170 -0.62 -8.66 16.64
N LYS A 171 -0.11 -8.12 17.74
CA LYS A 171 -0.72 -6.95 18.39
C LYS A 171 -0.38 -5.71 17.60
N ILE A 172 -1.22 -4.69 17.68
CA ILE A 172 -1.06 -3.44 16.96
C ILE A 172 -1.05 -2.27 17.93
N LEU A 173 -0.06 -1.39 17.80
CA LEU A 173 -0.01 -0.10 18.46
C LEU A 173 -0.15 1.00 17.41
N LEU A 174 -1.25 1.75 17.41
CA LEU A 174 -1.44 2.93 16.57
C LEU A 174 -1.00 4.17 17.34
N VAL A 175 0.02 4.86 16.86
CA VAL A 175 0.53 6.13 17.41
C VAL A 175 0.12 7.27 16.49
N GLN A 176 -0.68 8.19 17.00
CA GLN A 176 -1.24 9.30 16.25
C GLN A 176 -0.50 10.61 16.58
N ALA A 177 0.30 11.10 15.64
CA ALA A 177 1.01 12.37 15.78
C ALA A 177 0.05 13.57 15.61
N SER A 178 0.31 14.66 16.30
CA SER A 178 -0.55 15.87 16.30
C SER A 178 -0.56 16.59 14.95
N SER A 179 0.46 16.39 14.11
CA SER A 179 0.54 16.91 12.76
C SER A 179 1.48 16.05 11.91
N ALA A 180 1.50 16.30 10.59
CA ALA A 180 2.35 15.62 9.64
C ALA A 180 3.79 16.19 9.56
N SER A 181 4.23 17.02 10.53
CA SER A 181 5.65 17.43 10.57
C SER A 181 6.54 16.23 10.90
N ILE A 182 7.70 16.14 10.27
CA ILE A 182 8.69 15.08 10.53
C ILE A 182 9.04 15.02 12.02
N ALA A 183 9.11 16.16 12.71
CA ALA A 183 9.37 16.22 14.15
C ALA A 183 8.26 15.57 14.99
N ASN A 184 6.97 15.81 14.67
CA ASN A 184 5.87 15.20 15.41
C ASN A 184 5.72 13.70 15.11
N LEU A 185 5.90 13.31 13.84
CA LEU A 185 5.92 11.90 13.43
C LEU A 185 7.11 11.18 14.11
N GLY A 186 8.29 11.78 14.10
CA GLY A 186 9.47 11.24 14.77
C GLY A 186 9.29 11.10 16.30
N ALA A 187 8.62 12.05 16.95
CA ALA A 187 8.24 11.90 18.36
C ALA A 187 7.32 10.69 18.56
N GLY A 188 6.42 10.42 17.61
CA GLY A 188 5.59 9.21 17.59
C GLY A 188 6.42 7.93 17.45
N VAL A 189 7.48 7.94 16.64
CA VAL A 189 8.42 6.79 16.51
C VAL A 189 9.14 6.54 17.83
N ASN A 190 9.65 7.58 18.49
CA ASN A 190 10.26 7.45 19.82
C ASN A 190 9.27 6.89 20.86
N THR A 191 8.03 7.33 20.83
CA THR A 191 6.97 6.78 21.68
C THR A 191 6.72 5.30 21.37
N ALA A 192 6.62 4.92 20.10
CA ALA A 192 6.45 3.53 19.69
C ALA A 192 7.59 2.64 20.20
N ALA A 193 8.85 3.08 20.03
CA ALA A 193 10.03 2.36 20.49
C ALA A 193 10.11 2.22 22.02
N SER A 194 9.45 3.10 22.79
CA SER A 194 9.38 3.01 24.25
C SER A 194 8.31 2.04 24.78
N GLN A 195 7.41 1.54 23.90
CA GLN A 195 6.28 0.72 24.33
C GLN A 195 6.64 -0.77 24.43
N PRO A 196 6.22 -1.45 25.50
CA PRO A 196 6.56 -2.85 25.70
C PRO A 196 5.95 -3.73 24.59
N GLY A 197 6.72 -4.72 24.14
CA GLY A 197 6.30 -5.71 23.14
C GLY A 197 6.39 -5.25 21.70
N VAL A 198 6.66 -3.97 21.43
CA VAL A 198 6.93 -3.48 20.07
C VAL A 198 8.26 -4.04 19.58
N VAL A 199 8.26 -4.58 18.36
CA VAL A 199 9.43 -5.11 17.67
C VAL A 199 9.62 -4.52 16.27
N ALA A 200 8.55 -3.98 15.68
CA ALA A 200 8.58 -3.33 14.39
C ALA A 200 7.75 -2.04 14.42
N ILE A 201 8.19 -1.02 13.67
CA ILE A 201 7.56 0.31 13.59
C ILE A 201 7.41 0.67 12.12
N SER A 202 6.17 0.78 11.63
CA SER A 202 5.84 1.15 10.26
C SER A 202 5.61 2.64 10.12
N ASN A 203 6.17 3.23 9.05
CA ASN A 203 6.08 4.64 8.72
C ASN A 203 5.64 4.80 7.26
N SER A 204 4.34 4.94 7.04
CA SER A 204 3.73 5.00 5.71
C SER A 204 3.64 6.43 5.18
N TYR A 205 4.71 7.19 5.27
CA TYR A 205 4.76 8.59 4.87
C TYR A 205 6.16 8.99 4.40
N GLY A 206 6.23 10.17 3.77
CA GLY A 206 7.51 10.78 3.44
C GLY A 206 7.39 12.26 3.12
N GLY A 207 8.48 12.98 3.38
CA GLY A 207 8.68 14.38 3.06
C GLY A 207 9.78 14.58 2.02
N GLY A 208 10.44 15.74 2.08
CA GLY A 208 11.66 16.03 1.29
C GLY A 208 12.83 15.15 1.70
N ASP A 209 13.94 15.28 0.98
CA ASP A 209 15.18 14.63 1.39
C ASP A 209 15.82 15.43 2.55
N LEU A 210 15.89 14.81 3.72
CA LEU A 210 16.36 15.44 4.96
C LEU A 210 17.55 14.67 5.54
N SER A 211 18.38 15.39 6.31
CA SER A 211 19.59 14.82 6.90
C SER A 211 19.33 14.09 8.22
N ASP A 212 19.95 12.92 8.38
CA ASP A 212 20.04 12.19 9.65
C ASP A 212 20.72 12.99 10.76
N SER A 213 21.59 13.95 10.43
CA SER A 213 22.19 14.83 11.43
C SER A 213 21.17 15.69 12.16
N THR A 214 19.99 15.94 11.54
CA THR A 214 18.90 16.72 12.13
C THR A 214 17.78 15.84 12.64
N TYR A 215 17.36 14.83 11.87
CA TYR A 215 16.14 14.05 12.14
C TYR A 215 16.40 12.56 12.41
N GLY A 216 17.62 12.06 12.17
CA GLY A 216 17.93 10.62 12.28
C GLY A 216 17.76 10.06 13.67
N SER A 217 17.94 10.87 14.73
CA SER A 217 17.74 10.45 16.11
C SER A 217 16.31 9.94 16.41
N TYR A 218 15.32 10.36 15.66
CA TYR A 218 13.95 9.87 15.77
C TYR A 218 13.77 8.44 15.26
N TYR A 219 14.64 7.98 14.36
CA TYR A 219 14.55 6.68 13.70
C TYR A 219 15.68 5.73 14.10
N ASN A 220 16.65 6.21 14.89
CA ASN A 220 17.79 5.44 15.36
C ASN A 220 17.41 4.56 16.55
N HIS A 221 16.79 3.42 16.28
CA HIS A 221 16.33 2.47 17.28
C HIS A 221 16.89 1.07 17.01
N PRO A 222 18.15 0.78 17.38
CA PRO A 222 18.67 -0.58 17.29
C PRO A 222 17.83 -1.53 18.17
N GLY A 223 17.55 -2.71 17.66
CA GLY A 223 16.65 -3.65 18.31
C GLY A 223 15.19 -3.55 17.85
N PHE A 224 14.88 -2.63 16.93
CA PHE A 224 13.57 -2.50 16.31
C PHE A 224 13.71 -2.54 14.79
N ALA A 225 12.73 -3.13 14.11
CA ALA A 225 12.61 -3.01 12.67
C ALA A 225 11.80 -1.73 12.33
N VAL A 226 12.50 -0.66 11.93
CA VAL A 226 11.85 0.58 11.51
C VAL A 226 11.72 0.56 9.99
N THR A 227 10.50 0.44 9.46
CA THR A 227 10.23 0.47 8.01
C THR A 227 9.72 1.84 7.59
N ALA A 228 10.02 2.25 6.35
CA ALA A 228 9.53 3.48 5.78
C ALA A 228 9.24 3.33 4.28
N SER A 229 8.08 3.83 3.85
CA SER A 229 7.65 3.81 2.46
C SER A 229 8.49 4.74 1.58
N THR A 230 8.95 4.27 0.40
CA THR A 230 9.85 5.06 -0.46
C THR A 230 9.15 6.14 -1.26
N GLY A 231 7.84 6.05 -1.48
CA GLY A 231 7.04 7.02 -2.23
C GLY A 231 6.34 6.43 -3.44
N ASP A 232 5.50 7.28 -4.08
CA ASP A 232 4.54 6.86 -5.12
C ASP A 232 4.66 7.70 -6.40
N ASN A 233 5.84 8.26 -6.69
CA ASN A 233 6.08 9.13 -7.84
C ASN A 233 7.15 8.59 -8.79
N GLY A 234 7.48 7.30 -8.71
CA GLY A 234 8.58 6.73 -9.46
C GLY A 234 9.94 7.23 -8.94
N TYR A 235 10.93 7.30 -9.81
CA TYR A 235 12.25 7.83 -9.47
C TYR A 235 12.19 9.33 -9.15
N GLN A 236 12.60 9.72 -7.94
CA GLN A 236 12.46 11.09 -7.46
C GLN A 236 13.64 11.62 -6.63
N GLY A 237 14.67 10.83 -6.34
CA GLY A 237 15.72 11.15 -5.37
C GLY A 237 15.37 10.71 -3.96
N GLY A 238 16.06 11.26 -2.95
CA GLY A 238 15.81 10.93 -1.55
C GLY A 238 14.45 11.39 -1.05
N SER A 239 13.82 10.60 -0.16
CA SER A 239 12.58 10.95 0.54
C SER A 239 12.67 10.47 1.99
N PHE A 240 12.71 11.41 2.94
CA PHE A 240 12.81 11.08 4.35
C PHE A 240 11.44 10.67 4.94
N PRO A 241 11.35 9.62 5.77
CA PRO A 241 12.44 8.91 6.42
C PRO A 241 13.04 7.72 5.65
N ALA A 242 12.52 7.33 4.47
CA ALA A 242 13.07 6.20 3.71
C ALA A 242 14.54 6.43 3.27
N SER A 243 14.97 7.69 3.11
CA SER A 243 16.37 8.05 2.83
C SER A 243 17.27 8.08 4.06
N SER A 244 16.78 7.75 5.28
CA SER A 244 17.58 7.64 6.49
C SER A 244 18.44 6.37 6.50
N HIS A 245 19.62 6.46 7.11
CA HIS A 245 20.50 5.33 7.40
C HIS A 245 19.84 4.24 8.29
N TYR A 246 18.89 4.65 9.13
CA TYR A 246 18.39 3.84 10.25
C TYR A 246 17.17 2.99 9.92
N VAL A 247 16.55 3.18 8.75
CA VAL A 247 15.29 2.52 8.39
C VAL A 247 15.47 1.48 7.28
N THR A 248 14.55 0.52 7.23
CA THR A 248 14.34 -0.31 6.05
C THR A 248 13.45 0.45 5.08
N ALA A 249 13.99 0.89 3.95
CA ALA A 249 13.25 1.57 2.90
C ALA A 249 12.47 0.55 2.06
N VAL A 250 11.14 0.69 2.01
CA VAL A 250 10.26 -0.29 1.37
C VAL A 250 9.68 0.29 0.08
N GLY A 251 10.10 -0.30 -1.05
CA GLY A 251 9.62 -0.01 -2.39
C GLY A 251 8.31 -0.71 -2.72
N GLY A 252 7.95 -0.77 -4.01
CA GLY A 252 6.63 -1.22 -4.42
C GLY A 252 6.59 -2.08 -5.68
N THR A 253 5.76 -3.14 -5.63
CA THR A 253 5.52 -4.05 -6.75
C THR A 253 4.06 -4.09 -7.16
N SER A 254 3.81 -4.57 -8.40
CA SER A 254 2.53 -5.09 -8.85
C SER A 254 2.53 -6.61 -8.63
N LEU A 255 1.57 -7.11 -7.84
CA LEU A 255 1.46 -8.53 -7.46
C LEU A 255 0.28 -9.20 -8.17
N VAL A 256 0.53 -10.22 -8.98
CA VAL A 256 -0.51 -10.94 -9.72
C VAL A 256 -0.42 -12.45 -9.50
N ARG A 257 -1.56 -13.13 -9.58
CA ARG A 257 -1.60 -14.60 -9.60
C ARG A 257 -0.93 -15.13 -10.87
N ASP A 258 -0.17 -16.22 -10.73
CA ASP A 258 0.55 -16.85 -11.84
C ASP A 258 0.51 -18.36 -11.68
N SER A 259 0.76 -19.08 -12.79
CA SER A 259 0.84 -20.54 -12.83
C SER A 259 2.24 -21.09 -12.49
N ASN A 260 3.20 -20.24 -12.13
CA ASN A 260 4.54 -20.66 -11.72
C ASN A 260 4.53 -21.39 -10.35
N SER A 261 5.65 -21.96 -9.94
CA SER A 261 5.77 -22.73 -8.69
C SER A 261 5.51 -21.91 -7.42
N ARG A 262 5.69 -20.58 -7.48
CA ARG A 262 5.33 -19.66 -6.39
C ARG A 262 3.81 -19.46 -6.31
N GLY A 263 3.09 -19.57 -7.42
CA GLY A 263 1.67 -19.20 -7.58
C GLY A 263 1.43 -17.71 -7.79
N TRP A 264 2.49 -16.91 -7.83
CA TRP A 264 2.49 -15.45 -7.93
C TRP A 264 3.67 -14.94 -8.74
N SER A 265 3.44 -13.82 -9.43
CA SER A 265 4.49 -13.02 -10.07
C SER A 265 4.46 -11.60 -9.58
N GLU A 266 5.64 -10.99 -9.51
CA GLU A 266 5.81 -9.57 -9.19
C GLU A 266 6.64 -8.87 -10.25
N SER A 267 6.26 -7.63 -10.53
CA SER A 267 7.04 -6.69 -11.32
C SER A 267 7.12 -5.36 -10.60
N VAL A 268 8.06 -4.51 -10.96
CA VAL A 268 8.11 -3.14 -10.44
C VAL A 268 6.77 -2.45 -10.69
N TRP A 269 6.20 -1.87 -9.65
CA TRP A 269 5.15 -0.88 -9.82
C TRP A 269 5.74 0.44 -10.32
N ASN A 270 5.19 1.00 -11.39
CA ASN A 270 5.73 2.23 -12.00
C ASN A 270 5.69 3.47 -11.09
N GLY A 271 4.83 3.45 -10.06
CA GLY A 271 4.75 4.50 -9.03
C GLY A 271 5.78 4.33 -7.91
N ALA A 272 6.38 3.15 -7.74
CA ALA A 272 7.30 2.88 -6.62
C ALA A 272 8.42 3.92 -6.54
N GLY A 273 8.59 4.54 -5.36
CA GLY A 273 9.63 5.53 -5.13
C GLY A 273 11.03 4.89 -5.12
N SER A 274 11.98 5.51 -5.80
CA SER A 274 13.39 5.16 -5.71
C SER A 274 14.25 6.40 -5.81
N GLY A 275 15.51 6.31 -5.37
CA GLY A 275 16.45 7.42 -5.49
C GLY A 275 17.69 7.23 -4.65
N CYS A 276 18.60 8.16 -4.83
CA CYS A 276 19.86 8.25 -4.11
C CYS A 276 19.94 9.59 -3.37
N THR A 277 20.28 9.56 -2.09
CA THR A 277 20.64 10.75 -1.33
C THR A 277 22.14 10.77 -1.00
N THR A 278 22.73 11.94 -0.97
CA THR A 278 24.09 12.15 -0.44
C THR A 278 24.07 12.78 0.96
N LEU A 279 22.88 13.07 1.49
CA LEU A 279 22.70 13.64 2.84
C LEU A 279 22.92 12.60 3.95
N ASN A 280 22.66 11.32 3.65
CA ASN A 280 22.69 10.24 4.61
C ASN A 280 23.59 9.10 4.12
N ALA A 281 24.25 8.42 5.05
CA ALA A 281 25.10 7.28 4.75
C ALA A 281 24.23 6.04 4.38
N ALA A 282 24.78 5.17 3.54
CA ALA A 282 24.17 3.87 3.26
C ALA A 282 24.17 2.97 4.52
N PRO A 283 23.16 2.13 4.73
CA PRO A 283 23.17 1.13 5.80
C PRO A 283 24.22 0.05 5.53
N THR A 284 24.63 -0.65 6.58
CA THR A 284 25.58 -1.76 6.47
C THR A 284 25.03 -2.82 5.49
N GLY A 285 25.86 -3.24 4.55
CA GLY A 285 25.49 -4.18 3.49
C GLY A 285 25.09 -3.52 2.16
N GLN A 286 24.59 -2.28 2.18
CA GLN A 286 24.38 -1.50 0.97
C GLN A 286 25.68 -0.82 0.54
N THR A 287 26.19 -1.12 -0.63
CA THR A 287 27.47 -0.59 -1.13
C THR A 287 27.30 0.27 -2.38
N ALA A 288 28.19 1.23 -2.59
CA ALA A 288 28.21 2.04 -3.81
C ALA A 288 28.42 1.19 -5.08
N ALA A 289 29.16 0.07 -4.99
CA ALA A 289 29.35 -0.86 -6.11
C ALA A 289 28.03 -1.56 -6.50
N MET A 290 27.16 -1.85 -5.51
CA MET A 290 25.84 -2.45 -5.72
C MET A 290 24.84 -1.44 -6.31
N THR A 291 24.82 -0.24 -5.75
CA THR A 291 23.74 0.73 -5.97
C THR A 291 24.12 1.87 -6.93
N SER A 292 25.41 2.10 -7.20
CA SER A 292 25.91 3.29 -7.89
C SER A 292 25.53 4.62 -7.18
N CYS A 293 25.26 4.57 -5.86
CA CYS A 293 24.97 5.71 -5.01
C CYS A 293 26.12 5.88 -4.01
N SER A 294 26.62 7.10 -3.84
CA SER A 294 27.68 7.38 -2.86
C SER A 294 27.17 7.52 -1.43
N GLY A 295 25.87 7.66 -1.24
CA GLY A 295 25.17 7.69 0.03
C GLY A 295 24.08 6.64 0.10
N ARG A 296 22.95 6.97 0.69
CA ARG A 296 21.79 6.08 0.89
C ARG A 296 20.98 5.94 -0.41
N ALA A 297 20.85 4.72 -0.91
CA ALA A 297 19.95 4.35 -2.01
C ALA A 297 18.63 3.77 -1.49
N MET A 298 17.50 4.18 -2.02
CA MET A 298 16.19 3.56 -1.80
C MET A 298 15.80 2.70 -3.02
N ALA A 299 15.24 1.47 -2.90
CA ALA A 299 14.77 0.77 -1.72
C ALA A 299 15.78 -0.26 -1.20
N ASP A 300 15.47 -0.86 -0.01
CA ASP A 300 16.17 -2.05 0.49
C ASP A 300 15.42 -3.33 0.09
N VAL A 301 14.11 -3.34 0.29
CA VAL A 301 13.17 -4.41 -0.05
C VAL A 301 11.88 -3.80 -0.57
N SER A 302 10.94 -4.64 -1.01
CA SER A 302 9.62 -4.19 -1.48
C SER A 302 8.50 -5.16 -1.10
N ALA A 303 7.27 -4.75 -1.33
CA ALA A 303 6.08 -5.59 -1.34
C ALA A 303 5.02 -4.95 -2.26
N VAL A 304 3.84 -5.57 -2.39
CA VAL A 304 2.76 -5.04 -3.22
C VAL A 304 2.40 -3.59 -2.84
N ALA A 305 2.34 -2.74 -3.86
CA ALA A 305 2.04 -1.32 -3.74
C ALA A 305 1.11 -0.81 -4.85
N ASP A 306 1.11 -1.44 -6.04
CA ASP A 306 0.26 -1.01 -7.16
C ASP A 306 -1.21 -1.01 -6.75
N PRO A 307 -1.93 0.14 -6.80
CA PRO A 307 -3.35 0.19 -6.50
C PRO A 307 -4.21 -0.75 -7.34
N ASN A 308 -3.78 -1.10 -8.57
CA ASN A 308 -4.50 -2.07 -9.41
C ASN A 308 -4.38 -3.51 -8.92
N THR A 309 -3.40 -3.81 -8.11
CA THR A 309 -3.18 -5.13 -7.49
C THR A 309 -3.19 -5.05 -5.95
N GLY A 310 -3.66 -3.93 -5.41
CA GLY A 310 -3.61 -3.57 -4.00
C GLY A 310 -4.55 -4.35 -3.08
N LEU A 311 -4.58 -3.95 -1.83
CA LEU A 311 -5.35 -4.59 -0.75
C LEU A 311 -6.81 -4.11 -0.74
N ALA A 312 -7.75 -5.01 -0.49
CA ALA A 312 -9.08 -4.65 -0.07
C ALA A 312 -9.03 -4.04 1.33
N THR A 313 -9.48 -2.82 1.49
CA THR A 313 -9.37 -2.06 2.75
C THR A 313 -10.72 -1.47 3.14
N TYR A 314 -11.06 -1.50 4.43
CA TYR A 314 -12.25 -0.84 4.96
C TYR A 314 -11.86 0.47 5.65
N ALA A 315 -12.07 1.58 4.97
CA ALA A 315 -11.50 2.87 5.34
C ALA A 315 -12.55 3.99 5.43
N PRO A 316 -12.29 5.05 6.23
CA PRO A 316 -13.22 6.17 6.38
C PRO A 316 -13.40 6.95 5.08
N THR A 317 -14.63 7.32 4.79
CA THR A 317 -15.01 8.27 3.75
C THR A 317 -15.36 9.64 4.33
N THR A 318 -15.78 9.65 5.58
CA THR A 318 -16.04 10.85 6.42
C THR A 318 -15.67 10.54 7.87
N LYS A 319 -15.85 11.49 8.77
CA LYS A 319 -15.63 11.26 10.20
C LYS A 319 -16.52 10.16 10.79
N THR A 320 -17.67 9.88 10.19
CA THR A 320 -18.68 8.95 10.72
C THR A 320 -18.97 7.75 9.82
N SER A 321 -18.54 7.79 8.57
CA SER A 321 -18.84 6.77 7.56
C SER A 321 -17.56 6.16 7.01
N SER A 322 -17.60 4.87 6.72
CA SER A 322 -16.51 4.10 6.13
C SER A 322 -17.04 3.17 5.04
N SER A 323 -16.19 2.77 4.11
CA SER A 323 -16.56 1.86 3.01
C SER A 323 -15.37 1.03 2.54
N TRP A 324 -15.67 -0.07 1.87
CA TRP A 324 -14.68 -0.86 1.16
C TRP A 324 -14.15 -0.11 -0.06
N ALA A 325 -12.85 -0.22 -0.28
CA ALA A 325 -12.20 0.19 -1.53
C ALA A 325 -10.89 -0.59 -1.70
N GLN A 326 -10.31 -0.53 -2.90
CA GLN A 326 -8.99 -1.08 -3.17
C GLN A 326 -7.94 0.01 -3.00
N TYR A 327 -6.94 -0.28 -2.18
CA TYR A 327 -5.86 0.64 -1.83
C TYR A 327 -4.50 0.07 -2.22
N GLY A 328 -3.58 0.96 -2.51
CA GLY A 328 -2.17 0.69 -2.76
C GLY A 328 -1.30 1.86 -2.32
N GLY A 329 -0.17 2.04 -2.99
CA GLY A 329 0.91 2.94 -2.60
C GLY A 329 1.98 2.19 -1.80
N THR A 330 3.16 2.77 -1.66
CA THR A 330 4.21 2.18 -0.80
C THR A 330 3.82 2.18 0.69
N SER A 331 2.72 2.84 1.04
CA SER A 331 2.00 2.70 2.31
C SER A 331 1.43 1.30 2.57
N LEU A 332 1.10 0.54 1.52
CA LEU A 332 0.71 -0.86 1.67
C LEU A 332 1.93 -1.74 1.93
N SER A 333 3.03 -1.49 1.25
CA SER A 333 4.23 -2.33 1.35
C SER A 333 4.97 -2.18 2.68
N ALA A 334 5.05 -0.97 3.24
CA ALA A 334 5.78 -0.72 4.49
C ALA A 334 5.23 -1.51 5.69
N PRO A 335 3.91 -1.51 6.00
CA PRO A 335 3.35 -2.29 7.10
C PRO A 335 3.37 -3.80 6.83
N ILE A 336 3.29 -4.26 5.57
CA ILE A 336 3.51 -5.68 5.23
C ILE A 336 4.91 -6.10 5.67
N VAL A 337 5.95 -5.36 5.30
CA VAL A 337 7.34 -5.69 5.67
C VAL A 337 7.55 -5.57 7.18
N ALA A 338 6.97 -4.57 7.86
CA ALA A 338 7.01 -4.47 9.32
C ALA A 338 6.40 -5.71 10.00
N ALA A 339 5.27 -6.20 9.47
CA ALA A 339 4.63 -7.42 9.97
C ALA A 339 5.47 -8.68 9.71
N VAL A 340 6.20 -8.75 8.59
CA VAL A 340 7.15 -9.85 8.32
C VAL A 340 8.30 -9.83 9.31
N TYR A 341 8.86 -8.67 9.66
CA TYR A 341 9.85 -8.55 10.74
C TYR A 341 9.28 -9.02 12.10
N ALA A 342 8.03 -8.68 12.40
CA ALA A 342 7.39 -9.13 13.63
C ALA A 342 7.18 -10.66 13.64
N LEU A 343 6.89 -11.27 12.51
CA LEU A 343 6.82 -12.73 12.36
C LEU A 343 8.19 -13.38 12.51
N SER A 344 9.25 -12.79 11.99
CA SER A 344 10.63 -13.24 12.17
C SER A 344 11.05 -13.23 13.64
N GLY A 345 10.74 -12.15 14.35
CA GLY A 345 11.17 -11.96 15.72
C GLY A 345 12.65 -11.67 15.90
N ASN A 346 13.37 -11.43 14.82
CA ASN A 346 14.78 -11.02 14.88
C ASN A 346 14.85 -9.52 15.19
N THR A 347 15.39 -9.18 16.37
CA THR A 347 15.50 -7.81 16.85
C THR A 347 16.95 -7.40 17.11
N ALA A 348 17.93 -8.14 16.59
CA ALA A 348 19.34 -7.85 16.83
C ALA A 348 19.85 -6.69 15.97
N GLY A 349 20.38 -5.65 16.59
CA GLY A 349 21.04 -4.53 15.91
C GLY A 349 20.09 -3.70 15.05
N TYR A 350 20.54 -3.33 13.84
CA TYR A 350 19.74 -2.60 12.87
C TYR A 350 19.09 -3.56 11.88
N ALA A 351 17.78 -3.66 11.91
CA ALA A 351 17.01 -4.62 11.11
C ALA A 351 17.18 -4.42 9.60
N ASN A 352 17.44 -3.20 9.12
CA ASN A 352 17.69 -2.91 7.72
C ASN A 352 18.97 -3.53 7.14
N THR A 353 19.83 -4.11 7.98
CA THR A 353 21.03 -4.85 7.55
C THR A 353 20.72 -6.32 7.22
N LEU A 354 19.63 -6.87 7.76
CA LEU A 354 19.28 -8.28 7.63
C LEU A 354 19.00 -8.71 6.18
N PRO A 355 18.23 -7.98 5.37
CA PRO A 355 18.01 -8.34 3.96
C PRO A 355 19.31 -8.40 3.15
N TYR A 356 20.28 -7.55 3.45
CA TYR A 356 21.59 -7.56 2.78
C TYR A 356 22.43 -8.77 3.18
N ALA A 357 22.32 -9.23 4.42
CA ALA A 357 23.02 -10.42 4.90
C ALA A 357 22.41 -11.73 4.41
N ALA A 358 21.11 -11.74 4.07
CA ALA A 358 20.35 -12.94 3.75
C ALA A 358 19.46 -12.77 2.49
N SER A 359 19.94 -12.08 1.46
CA SER A 359 19.15 -11.76 0.25
C SER A 359 18.60 -13.00 -0.49
N GLY A 360 19.22 -14.16 -0.36
CA GLY A 360 18.66 -15.43 -0.87
C GLY A 360 17.32 -15.86 -0.24
N GLY A 361 16.90 -15.21 0.85
CA GLY A 361 15.59 -15.37 1.48
C GLY A 361 14.51 -14.45 0.94
N LEU A 362 14.74 -13.81 -0.20
CA LEU A 362 13.78 -12.93 -0.88
C LEU A 362 13.41 -13.48 -2.26
N PHE A 363 12.24 -13.07 -2.76
CA PHE A 363 11.91 -13.21 -4.18
C PHE A 363 12.47 -12.01 -4.93
N ASP A 364 13.47 -12.23 -5.77
CA ASP A 364 14.07 -11.21 -6.62
C ASP A 364 13.08 -10.74 -7.70
N VAL A 365 12.89 -9.43 -7.85
CA VAL A 365 11.98 -8.83 -8.83
C VAL A 365 12.81 -8.36 -10.03
N THR A 366 12.69 -9.03 -11.16
CA THR A 366 13.57 -8.83 -12.31
C THR A 366 12.89 -8.22 -13.54
N SER A 367 11.65 -7.73 -13.39
CA SER A 367 10.87 -7.14 -14.49
C SER A 367 10.17 -5.85 -14.08
N GLY A 368 9.93 -4.97 -15.05
CA GLY A 368 9.25 -3.69 -14.84
C GLY A 368 10.21 -2.51 -14.65
N SER A 369 9.61 -1.32 -14.50
CA SER A 369 10.34 -0.06 -14.38
C SER A 369 9.45 0.99 -13.69
N ASN A 370 10.06 1.90 -12.92
CA ASN A 370 9.42 3.06 -12.30
C ASN A 370 9.79 4.40 -12.95
N GLY A 371 10.41 4.38 -14.13
CA GLY A 371 10.80 5.58 -14.86
C GLY A 371 11.76 5.31 -16.01
N THR A 372 12.42 6.36 -16.51
CA THR A 372 13.32 6.31 -17.66
C THR A 372 14.76 6.69 -17.28
N CYS A 373 15.24 6.25 -16.13
CA CYS A 373 16.56 6.58 -15.59
C CYS A 373 17.56 5.41 -15.68
N ALA A 374 17.56 4.69 -16.79
CA ALA A 374 18.44 3.55 -17.04
C ALA A 374 18.38 2.49 -15.91
N SER A 375 19.52 2.01 -15.41
CA SER A 375 19.61 0.95 -14.40
C SER A 375 19.00 1.30 -13.04
N TRP A 376 18.74 2.59 -12.75
CA TRP A 376 18.11 3.03 -11.51
C TRP A 376 16.60 2.84 -11.46
N CYS A 377 15.97 2.79 -12.65
CA CYS A 377 14.52 2.65 -12.77
C CYS A 377 14.08 1.25 -13.19
N THR A 378 14.98 0.45 -13.72
CA THR A 378 14.63 -0.84 -14.33
C THR A 378 15.03 -1.97 -13.40
N ALA A 379 14.12 -2.90 -13.17
CA ALA A 379 14.37 -4.13 -12.44
C ALA A 379 15.51 -4.95 -13.09
N LYS A 380 16.29 -5.59 -12.24
CA LYS A 380 17.39 -6.48 -12.66
C LYS A 380 17.65 -7.51 -11.57
N SER A 381 18.39 -8.55 -11.88
CA SER A 381 18.81 -9.52 -10.88
C SER A 381 19.67 -8.85 -9.79
N GLY A 382 19.37 -9.19 -8.55
CA GLY A 382 19.94 -8.59 -7.34
C GLY A 382 19.33 -7.22 -7.02
N TRP A 383 20.12 -6.29 -6.49
CA TRP A 383 19.58 -5.00 -6.07
C TRP A 383 19.23 -4.09 -7.26
N ASP A 384 18.05 -3.48 -7.21
CA ASP A 384 17.62 -2.37 -8.08
C ASP A 384 16.92 -1.26 -7.27
N GLY A 385 16.79 -0.08 -7.87
CA GLY A 385 16.22 1.08 -7.19
C GLY A 385 14.78 0.88 -6.72
N PRO A 386 13.83 0.46 -7.59
CA PRO A 386 12.42 0.36 -7.25
C PRO A 386 12.06 -0.71 -6.23
N THR A 387 12.77 -1.87 -6.22
CA THR A 387 12.40 -3.04 -5.43
C THR A 387 13.47 -3.51 -4.44
N GLY A 388 14.62 -2.81 -4.43
CA GLY A 388 15.73 -3.20 -3.56
C GLY A 388 16.22 -4.61 -3.89
N LEU A 389 16.37 -5.45 -2.88
CA LEU A 389 16.78 -6.85 -2.99
C LEU A 389 15.60 -7.80 -3.32
N GLY A 390 14.37 -7.30 -3.38
CA GLY A 390 13.18 -8.09 -3.69
C GLY A 390 12.10 -8.07 -2.60
N THR A 391 11.20 -9.05 -2.65
CA THR A 391 10.02 -9.15 -1.78
C THR A 391 10.11 -10.34 -0.82
N PRO A 392 9.34 -10.37 0.29
CA PRO A 392 9.44 -11.42 1.28
C PRO A 392 9.18 -12.83 0.71
N ASN A 393 10.01 -13.80 1.11
CA ASN A 393 9.84 -15.23 0.90
C ASN A 393 9.93 -15.94 2.25
N GLY A 394 8.88 -15.85 3.05
CA GLY A 394 8.93 -16.18 4.47
C GLY A 394 9.68 -15.09 5.26
N THR A 395 10.36 -15.50 6.35
CA THR A 395 11.00 -14.58 7.28
C THR A 395 12.53 -14.68 7.31
N SER A 396 13.14 -15.48 6.47
CA SER A 396 14.57 -15.81 6.56
C SER A 396 15.51 -14.63 6.25
N ALA A 397 15.03 -13.59 5.58
CA ALA A 397 15.77 -12.36 5.28
C ALA A 397 15.47 -11.20 6.26
N PHE A 398 14.71 -11.46 7.34
CA PHE A 398 14.17 -10.42 8.22
C PHE A 398 14.46 -10.68 9.70
#